data_545901aa7dc75213a3986a4eb4ba2e04
#
_entry.id   545901aa7dc75213a3986a4eb4ba2e04
#
_cell.length_a   1.000
_cell.length_b   1.000
_cell.length_c   1.000
_cell.angle_alpha   90.00
_cell.angle_beta   90.00
_cell.angle_gamma   90.00
#
_symmetry.space_group_name_H-M   'P 1'
#
loop_
_entity.id
_entity.type
_entity.pdbx_description
1 polymer ?
#
loop_
_entity_poly.entity_id
_entity_poly.type
_entity_poly.pdbx_seq_one_letter_code
_entity_poly.pdbx_strand_id
1 'polypeptide(L)'
;MNGRVAAHFLVQLFLLLPPIVFKLINSIVFLSLIWLVYSIARHGGEHNALGLLALFGCVWVLQPEFGQVFLWLTGAINYLWCAVLCLVFMLPYLDKLLHDREPSKSVRVLFVVFSALVGAYSENSSVAVIFMVMLVTSVCRFYFKQRIAPWMYLSLLAAFAGFMYMMLAPAESVNKSAEFSIPVLLSNFVETGSFYLRFWSLLLAWALLFYLAVKNKAELRLRIASLILLLGSLAGHFVLTFAMYCTGRSTYIGLILLLCAVAILFPPLFESRYKSLLAALCAVSVAALLYFGYIGVSDIRRTHIALSYNEQLIAECIASGEKNVQLPRPYAKTKYSAIEGLDYLSTEDASDWANVYMALYYGFDSIIGY
;
A
#
# COMPACT_ATOMS: atom_id res chain seq x y z
N MET A 1 12.15 -12.29 15.18
CA MET A 1 10.99 -11.50 14.71
C MET A 1 11.56 -10.26 14.06
N ASN A 2 11.15 -9.92 12.86
CA ASN A 2 11.50 -8.64 12.29
C ASN A 2 10.74 -7.53 13.05
N GLY A 3 11.20 -6.28 12.95
CA GLY A 3 10.68 -5.18 13.77
C GLY A 3 9.22 -4.78 13.54
N ARG A 4 8.55 -5.33 12.51
CA ARG A 4 7.12 -5.05 12.19
C ARG A 4 6.16 -5.77 13.14
N VAL A 5 6.33 -5.58 14.45
CA VAL A 5 5.59 -6.33 15.48
C VAL A 5 4.08 -6.22 15.30
N ALA A 6 3.57 -5.02 15.02
CA ALA A 6 2.12 -4.81 14.85
C ALA A 6 1.55 -5.59 13.65
N ALA A 7 2.23 -5.56 12.51
CA ALA A 7 1.79 -6.30 11.32
C ALA A 7 1.82 -7.81 11.56
N HIS A 8 2.90 -8.33 12.16
CA HIS A 8 3.02 -9.76 12.47
C HIS A 8 2.00 -10.22 13.51
N PHE A 9 1.73 -9.41 14.53
CA PHE A 9 0.69 -9.70 15.51
C PHE A 9 -0.69 -9.85 14.82
N LEU A 10 -1.04 -8.91 13.94
CA LEU A 10 -2.29 -8.98 13.18
C LEU A 10 -2.35 -10.22 12.28
N VAL A 11 -1.25 -10.54 11.57
CA VAL A 11 -1.20 -11.75 10.75
C VAL A 11 -1.51 -12.99 11.59
N GLN A 12 -0.83 -13.15 12.73
CA GLN A 12 -1.06 -14.30 13.60
C GLN A 12 -2.47 -14.34 14.19
N LEU A 13 -2.99 -13.18 14.59
CA LEU A 13 -4.37 -13.07 15.08
C LEU A 13 -5.38 -13.57 14.04
N PHE A 14 -5.24 -13.15 12.78
CA PHE A 14 -6.16 -13.57 11.72
C PHE A 14 -5.98 -15.02 11.28
N LEU A 15 -4.80 -15.60 11.45
CA LEU A 15 -4.57 -17.04 11.24
C LEU A 15 -5.28 -17.92 12.30
N LEU A 16 -5.57 -17.38 13.49
CA LEU A 16 -6.33 -18.06 14.54
C LEU A 16 -7.85 -17.93 14.36
N LEU A 17 -8.32 -17.05 13.49
CA LEU A 17 -9.74 -16.77 13.27
C LEU A 17 -10.25 -17.47 11.99
N PRO A 18 -11.57 -17.73 11.89
CA PRO A 18 -12.14 -18.22 10.65
C PRO A 18 -11.79 -17.30 9.45
N PRO A 19 -11.38 -17.84 8.30
CA PRO A 19 -10.92 -17.05 7.14
C PRO A 19 -11.92 -15.98 6.69
N ILE A 20 -13.21 -16.20 6.90
CA ILE A 20 -14.26 -15.24 6.54
C ILE A 20 -14.12 -13.91 7.31
N VAL A 21 -13.61 -13.95 8.57
CA VAL A 21 -13.42 -12.73 9.39
C VAL A 21 -12.41 -11.82 8.73
N PHE A 22 -11.26 -12.38 8.31
CA PHE A 22 -10.27 -11.61 7.56
C PHE A 22 -10.85 -11.06 6.25
N LYS A 23 -11.52 -11.90 5.47
CA LYS A 23 -12.09 -11.49 4.16
C LYS A 23 -13.04 -10.29 4.30
N LEU A 24 -13.92 -10.31 5.29
CA LEU A 24 -14.87 -9.21 5.53
C LEU A 24 -14.16 -7.92 6.00
N ILE A 25 -13.29 -8.03 7.00
CA ILE A 25 -12.58 -6.86 7.54
C ILE A 25 -11.65 -6.27 6.48
N ASN A 26 -10.92 -7.11 5.75
CA ASN A 26 -10.03 -6.68 4.68
C ASN A 26 -10.77 -5.96 3.54
N SER A 27 -11.98 -6.39 3.21
CA SER A 27 -12.84 -5.71 2.24
C SER A 27 -13.25 -4.31 2.72
N ILE A 28 -13.57 -4.16 4.02
CA ILE A 28 -13.85 -2.86 4.63
C ILE A 28 -12.60 -1.96 4.58
N VAL A 29 -11.42 -2.49 4.90
CA VAL A 29 -10.16 -1.75 4.83
C VAL A 29 -9.85 -1.30 3.39
N PHE A 30 -10.10 -2.15 2.39
CA PHE A 30 -9.95 -1.79 0.98
C PHE A 30 -10.90 -0.63 0.59
N LEU A 31 -12.17 -0.71 0.96
CA LEU A 31 -13.13 0.38 0.71
C LEU A 31 -12.74 1.65 1.47
N SER A 32 -12.21 1.53 2.68
CA SER A 32 -11.70 2.65 3.47
C SER A 32 -10.50 3.32 2.79
N LEU A 33 -9.61 2.56 2.13
CA LEU A 33 -8.53 3.12 1.33
C LEU A 33 -9.08 4.02 0.21
N ILE A 34 -10.04 3.50 -0.58
CA ILE A 34 -10.65 4.27 -1.68
C ILE A 34 -11.29 5.54 -1.15
N TRP A 35 -12.03 5.43 -0.04
CA TRP A 35 -12.66 6.57 0.61
C TRP A 35 -11.65 7.60 1.13
N LEU A 36 -10.51 7.17 1.70
CA LEU A 36 -9.46 8.06 2.18
C LEU A 36 -8.78 8.82 1.03
N VAL A 37 -8.41 8.11 -0.05
CA VAL A 37 -7.84 8.74 -1.25
C VAL A 37 -8.84 9.76 -1.82
N TYR A 38 -10.11 9.41 -1.90
CA TYR A 38 -11.17 10.32 -2.34
C TYR A 38 -11.36 11.51 -1.40
N SER A 39 -11.29 11.29 -0.08
CA SER A 39 -11.41 12.37 0.92
C SER A 39 -10.25 13.36 0.82
N ILE A 40 -9.04 12.88 0.61
CA ILE A 40 -7.86 13.72 0.35
C ILE A 40 -8.04 14.49 -0.97
N ALA A 41 -8.48 13.81 -2.03
CA ALA A 41 -8.73 14.43 -3.33
C ALA A 41 -9.74 15.59 -3.21
N ARG A 42 -10.83 15.36 -2.49
CA ARG A 42 -11.94 16.31 -2.33
C ARG A 42 -11.60 17.48 -1.42
N HIS A 43 -10.71 17.31 -0.44
CA HIS A 43 -10.29 18.27 0.59
C HIS A 43 -11.40 19.22 1.10
N GLY A 44 -12.59 18.65 1.36
CA GLY A 44 -13.75 19.39 1.88
C GLY A 44 -14.75 19.87 0.82
N GLY A 45 -14.47 19.73 -0.48
CA GLY A 45 -15.37 20.05 -1.57
C GLY A 45 -16.59 19.08 -1.70
N GLU A 46 -17.42 19.30 -2.71
CA GLU A 46 -18.64 18.52 -2.95
C GLU A 46 -18.36 17.05 -3.30
N HIS A 47 -19.34 16.18 -3.07
CA HIS A 47 -19.29 14.78 -3.43
C HIS A 47 -19.49 14.59 -4.93
N ASN A 48 -18.60 13.80 -5.56
CA ASN A 48 -18.68 13.44 -6.96
C ASN A 48 -18.54 11.92 -7.11
N ALA A 49 -19.64 11.24 -7.39
CA ALA A 49 -19.67 9.78 -7.54
C ALA A 49 -18.77 9.30 -8.70
N LEU A 50 -18.74 10.05 -9.82
CA LEU A 50 -17.87 9.71 -10.95
C LEU A 50 -16.40 9.77 -10.55
N GLY A 51 -15.97 10.77 -9.77
CA GLY A 51 -14.63 10.90 -9.23
C GLY A 51 -14.26 9.76 -8.28
N LEU A 52 -15.18 9.35 -7.40
CA LEU A 52 -14.99 8.21 -6.51
C LEU A 52 -14.79 6.90 -7.30
N LEU A 53 -15.66 6.63 -8.29
CA LEU A 53 -15.54 5.45 -9.14
C LEU A 53 -14.27 5.48 -9.99
N ALA A 54 -13.86 6.64 -10.48
CA ALA A 54 -12.62 6.80 -11.23
C ALA A 54 -11.38 6.49 -10.37
N LEU A 55 -11.34 6.96 -9.12
CA LEU A 55 -10.26 6.63 -8.19
C LEU A 55 -10.24 5.14 -7.84
N PHE A 56 -11.40 4.53 -7.66
CA PHE A 56 -11.50 3.09 -7.52
C PHE A 56 -10.87 2.37 -8.74
N GLY A 57 -11.24 2.78 -9.94
CA GLY A 57 -10.64 2.27 -11.18
C GLY A 57 -9.13 2.43 -11.23
N CYS A 58 -8.60 3.57 -10.84
CA CYS A 58 -7.16 3.80 -10.76
C CYS A 58 -6.48 2.84 -9.78
N VAL A 59 -6.99 2.66 -8.58
CA VAL A 59 -6.42 1.73 -7.59
C VAL A 59 -6.48 0.29 -8.11
N TRP A 60 -7.61 -0.11 -8.73
CA TRP A 60 -7.80 -1.45 -9.28
C TRP A 60 -6.84 -1.76 -10.43
N VAL A 61 -6.66 -0.81 -11.34
CA VAL A 61 -5.89 -1.03 -12.58
C VAL A 61 -4.40 -0.80 -12.40
N LEU A 62 -4.00 0.20 -11.62
CA LEU A 62 -2.61 0.65 -11.59
C LEU A 62 -1.73 -0.18 -10.64
N GLN A 63 -2.31 -0.93 -9.67
CA GLN A 63 -1.52 -1.79 -8.79
C GLN A 63 -0.93 -2.98 -9.57
N PRO A 64 0.43 -3.11 -9.65
CA PRO A 64 1.06 -4.18 -10.43
C PRO A 64 0.82 -5.58 -9.85
N GLU A 65 0.89 -5.73 -8.54
CA GLU A 65 0.73 -6.99 -7.80
C GLU A 65 -0.55 -6.94 -6.94
N PHE A 66 -1.69 -6.78 -7.62
CA PHE A 66 -2.99 -6.58 -6.96
C PHE A 66 -3.32 -7.70 -5.97
N GLY A 67 -3.24 -8.95 -6.40
CA GLY A 67 -3.59 -10.10 -5.56
C GLY A 67 -2.71 -10.19 -4.30
N GLN A 68 -1.42 -9.92 -4.44
CA GLN A 68 -0.50 -9.96 -3.31
C GLN A 68 -0.72 -8.81 -2.32
N VAL A 69 -1.13 -7.63 -2.81
CA VAL A 69 -1.35 -6.45 -1.95
C VAL A 69 -2.73 -6.45 -1.30
N PHE A 70 -3.75 -7.01 -1.96
CA PHE A 70 -5.13 -6.88 -1.50
C PHE A 70 -5.76 -8.19 -1.03
N LEU A 71 -5.33 -9.35 -1.51
CA LEU A 71 -5.99 -10.62 -1.23
C LEU A 71 -5.16 -11.57 -0.37
N TRP A 72 -3.85 -11.57 -0.50
CA TRP A 72 -2.97 -12.37 0.34
C TRP A 72 -2.93 -11.79 1.75
N LEU A 73 -3.31 -12.57 2.77
CA LEU A 73 -3.46 -12.12 4.15
C LEU A 73 -2.23 -11.34 4.64
N THR A 74 -1.05 -11.94 4.55
CA THR A 74 0.20 -11.29 4.98
C THR A 74 0.50 -10.03 4.17
N GLY A 75 0.28 -10.08 2.86
CA GLY A 75 0.49 -8.92 1.97
C GLY A 75 -0.50 -7.79 2.26
N ALA A 76 -1.79 -8.12 2.42
CA ALA A 76 -2.81 -7.11 2.71
C ALA A 76 -2.52 -6.36 4.02
N ILE A 77 -2.16 -7.09 5.08
CA ILE A 77 -1.80 -6.46 6.36
C ILE A 77 -0.54 -5.58 6.22
N ASN A 78 0.48 -6.06 5.50
CA ASN A 78 1.73 -5.30 5.37
C ASN A 78 1.62 -4.09 4.42
N TYR A 79 0.77 -4.13 3.40
CA TYR A 79 0.72 -3.09 2.36
C TYR A 79 -0.59 -2.29 2.36
N LEU A 80 -1.75 -2.96 2.22
CA LEU A 80 -3.04 -2.26 2.19
C LEU A 80 -3.36 -1.59 3.52
N TRP A 81 -3.29 -2.34 4.62
CA TRP A 81 -3.59 -1.80 5.96
C TRP A 81 -2.60 -0.72 6.35
N CYS A 82 -1.31 -0.92 6.03
CA CYS A 82 -0.28 0.08 6.23
C CYS A 82 -0.61 1.39 5.51
N ALA A 83 -1.01 1.32 4.23
CA ALA A 83 -1.38 2.50 3.46
C ALA A 83 -2.57 3.24 4.08
N VAL A 84 -3.60 2.51 4.53
CA VAL A 84 -4.75 3.11 5.24
C VAL A 84 -4.29 3.85 6.50
N LEU A 85 -3.47 3.22 7.34
CA LEU A 85 -2.93 3.84 8.55
C LEU A 85 -2.10 5.10 8.23
N CYS A 86 -1.26 5.04 7.20
CA CYS A 86 -0.48 6.19 6.74
C CYS A 86 -1.35 7.34 6.26
N LEU A 87 -2.40 7.06 5.47
CA LEU A 87 -3.32 8.09 5.01
C LEU A 87 -4.11 8.72 6.17
N VAL A 88 -4.62 7.90 7.10
CA VAL A 88 -5.29 8.39 8.32
C VAL A 88 -4.35 9.29 9.13
N PHE A 89 -3.07 8.89 9.26
CA PHE A 89 -2.06 9.69 9.93
C PHE A 89 -1.80 11.03 9.21
N MET A 90 -1.85 11.06 7.89
CA MET A 90 -1.62 12.29 7.13
C MET A 90 -2.80 13.28 7.17
N LEU A 91 -4.04 12.83 7.40
CA LEU A 91 -5.23 13.69 7.34
C LEU A 91 -5.14 14.96 8.22
N PRO A 92 -4.81 14.90 9.53
CA PRO A 92 -4.74 16.10 10.37
C PRO A 92 -3.65 17.09 9.91
N TYR A 93 -2.56 16.57 9.34
CA TYR A 93 -1.48 17.41 8.81
C TYR A 93 -1.89 18.10 7.51
N LEU A 94 -2.58 17.37 6.62
CA LEU A 94 -3.14 17.97 5.39
C LEU A 94 -4.22 19.00 5.72
N ASP A 95 -5.08 18.72 6.72
CA ASP A 95 -6.11 19.67 7.16
C ASP A 95 -5.49 20.95 7.78
N LYS A 96 -4.39 20.80 8.52
CA LYS A 96 -3.60 21.94 9.00
C LYS A 96 -3.00 22.74 7.85
N LEU A 97 -2.40 22.08 6.85
CA LEU A 97 -1.79 22.74 5.71
C LEU A 97 -2.83 23.46 4.85
N LEU A 98 -3.93 22.81 4.53
CA LEU A 98 -4.94 23.31 3.59
C LEU A 98 -5.86 24.35 4.24
N HIS A 99 -6.32 24.10 5.47
CA HIS A 99 -7.40 24.86 6.10
C HIS A 99 -7.01 25.54 7.42
N ASP A 100 -5.77 25.35 7.88
CA ASP A 100 -5.30 25.82 9.21
C ASP A 100 -6.15 25.29 10.38
N ARG A 101 -6.73 24.07 10.21
CA ARG A 101 -7.56 23.42 11.23
C ARG A 101 -6.75 22.49 12.09
N GLU A 102 -7.20 22.31 13.32
CA GLU A 102 -6.56 21.40 14.27
C GLU A 102 -7.57 20.42 14.83
N PRO A 103 -7.18 19.15 15.06
CA PRO A 103 -8.06 18.17 15.67
C PRO A 103 -8.42 18.56 17.12
N SER A 104 -9.51 18.00 17.66
CA SER A 104 -9.92 18.21 19.05
C SER A 104 -8.85 17.70 20.03
N LYS A 105 -8.86 18.20 21.27
CA LYS A 105 -7.86 17.86 22.31
C LYS A 105 -7.77 16.34 22.54
N SER A 106 -8.92 15.67 22.64
CA SER A 106 -8.96 14.19 22.84
C SER A 106 -8.34 13.44 21.67
N VAL A 107 -8.64 13.85 20.44
CA VAL A 107 -8.05 13.25 19.23
C VAL A 107 -6.54 13.46 19.20
N ARG A 108 -6.01 14.62 19.63
CA ARG A 108 -4.55 14.87 19.63
C ARG A 108 -3.79 13.89 20.52
N VAL A 109 -4.33 13.55 21.70
CA VAL A 109 -3.68 12.60 22.61
C VAL A 109 -3.63 11.20 22.00
N LEU A 110 -4.78 10.69 21.52
CA LEU A 110 -4.85 9.40 20.85
C LEU A 110 -3.96 9.34 19.61
N PHE A 111 -3.86 10.47 18.91
CA PHE A 111 -3.08 10.59 17.69
C PHE A 111 -1.57 10.45 17.93
N VAL A 112 -1.04 10.94 19.06
CA VAL A 112 0.38 10.74 19.42
C VAL A 112 0.69 9.26 19.61
N VAL A 113 -0.19 8.50 20.29
CA VAL A 113 -0.03 7.04 20.45
C VAL A 113 -0.13 6.33 19.10
N PHE A 114 -1.12 6.70 18.30
CA PHE A 114 -1.30 6.17 16.94
C PHE A 114 -0.07 6.45 16.05
N SER A 115 0.59 7.58 16.22
CA SER A 115 1.80 7.95 15.47
C SER A 115 2.96 6.98 15.71
N ALA A 116 3.15 6.53 16.95
CA ALA A 116 4.17 5.52 17.26
C ALA A 116 3.89 4.18 16.55
N LEU A 117 2.61 3.77 16.50
CA LEU A 117 2.19 2.58 15.77
C LEU A 117 2.49 2.70 14.27
N VAL A 118 2.13 3.83 13.65
CA VAL A 118 2.38 4.08 12.21
C VAL A 118 3.88 4.07 11.92
N GLY A 119 4.69 4.69 12.79
CA GLY A 119 6.15 4.70 12.66
C GLY A 119 6.79 3.31 12.79
N ALA A 120 6.17 2.38 13.53
CA ALA A 120 6.67 1.01 13.74
C ALA A 120 6.05 -0.02 12.79
N TYR A 121 5.30 0.40 11.76
CA TYR A 121 4.51 -0.54 10.96
C TYR A 121 5.28 -1.11 9.76
N SER A 122 5.97 -0.27 9.00
CA SER A 122 6.75 -0.68 7.81
C SER A 122 7.80 0.38 7.48
N GLU A 123 9.01 -0.03 7.12
CA GLU A 123 10.19 0.82 6.97
C GLU A 123 9.98 1.95 5.95
N ASN A 124 9.57 1.59 4.74
CA ASN A 124 9.39 2.55 3.65
C ASN A 124 8.20 3.49 3.87
N SER A 125 7.13 2.98 4.45
CA SER A 125 5.95 3.78 4.77
C SER A 125 6.22 4.78 5.89
N SER A 126 6.97 4.36 6.91
CA SER A 126 7.39 5.23 8.03
C SER A 126 8.27 6.36 7.56
N VAL A 127 9.25 6.07 6.69
CA VAL A 127 10.10 7.11 6.09
C VAL A 127 9.24 8.11 5.29
N ALA A 128 8.31 7.63 4.47
CA ALA A 128 7.42 8.49 3.70
C ALA A 128 6.62 9.45 4.58
N VAL A 129 5.94 8.93 5.62
CA VAL A 129 5.07 9.77 6.47
C VAL A 129 5.87 10.71 7.36
N ILE A 130 7.00 10.28 7.94
CA ILE A 130 7.90 11.13 8.72
C ILE A 130 8.40 12.29 7.86
N PHE A 131 8.87 12.00 6.66
CA PHE A 131 9.36 13.00 5.72
C PHE A 131 8.26 14.01 5.33
N MET A 132 7.06 13.53 4.98
CA MET A 132 5.93 14.41 4.65
C MET A 132 5.53 15.30 5.83
N VAL A 133 5.48 14.74 7.05
CA VAL A 133 5.14 15.52 8.26
C VAL A 133 6.18 16.61 8.54
N MET A 134 7.46 16.30 8.36
CA MET A 134 8.53 17.31 8.45
C MET A 134 8.32 18.43 7.43
N LEU A 135 7.99 18.09 6.18
CA LEU A 135 7.73 19.07 5.13
C LEU A 135 6.50 19.93 5.45
N VAL A 136 5.36 19.29 5.83
CA VAL A 136 4.14 20.03 6.20
C VAL A 136 4.41 20.97 7.36
N THR A 137 5.05 20.48 8.43
CA THR A 137 5.36 21.29 9.62
C THR A 137 6.28 22.47 9.26
N SER A 138 7.30 22.22 8.44
CA SER A 138 8.23 23.27 7.99
C SER A 138 7.55 24.32 7.12
N VAL A 139 6.73 23.89 6.16
CA VAL A 139 5.97 24.79 5.28
C VAL A 139 4.98 25.63 6.08
N CYS A 140 4.21 25.00 6.98
CA CYS A 140 3.29 25.71 7.86
C CYS A 140 4.03 26.75 8.73
N ARG A 141 5.17 26.37 9.32
CA ARG A 141 5.94 27.24 10.23
C ARG A 141 6.66 28.38 9.53
N PHE A 142 7.41 28.07 8.48
CA PHE A 142 8.35 29.04 7.90
C PHE A 142 7.75 29.79 6.71
N TYR A 143 6.96 29.13 5.88
CA TYR A 143 6.38 29.75 4.70
C TYR A 143 5.05 30.45 5.01
N PHE A 144 4.08 29.72 5.60
CA PHE A 144 2.78 30.29 5.96
C PHE A 144 2.77 31.02 7.30
N LYS A 145 3.87 30.97 8.07
CA LYS A 145 4.03 31.60 9.40
C LYS A 145 2.92 31.20 10.39
N GLN A 146 2.38 30.00 10.22
CA GLN A 146 1.35 29.46 11.11
C GLN A 146 1.94 29.04 12.46
N ARG A 147 1.11 29.11 13.49
CA ARG A 147 1.47 28.53 14.81
C ARG A 147 1.40 27.00 14.71
N ILE A 148 2.50 26.35 15.06
CA ILE A 148 2.57 24.87 15.13
C ILE A 148 2.17 24.45 16.53
N ALA A 149 1.13 23.61 16.62
CA ALA A 149 0.67 23.08 17.88
C ALA A 149 1.60 21.94 18.39
N PRO A 150 1.76 21.78 19.71
CA PRO A 150 2.65 20.76 20.29
C PRO A 150 2.38 19.34 19.81
N TRP A 151 1.12 18.99 19.51
CA TRP A 151 0.76 17.66 19.04
C TRP A 151 1.49 17.28 17.73
N MET A 152 1.77 18.24 16.85
CA MET A 152 2.46 17.98 15.59
C MET A 152 3.91 17.52 15.83
N TYR A 153 4.62 18.16 16.75
CA TYR A 153 5.97 17.75 17.13
C TYR A 153 5.98 16.43 17.91
N LEU A 154 5.05 16.26 18.85
CA LEU A 154 4.93 15.04 19.65
C LEU A 154 4.60 13.82 18.76
N SER A 155 3.71 13.99 17.79
CA SER A 155 3.38 12.93 16.83
C SER A 155 4.56 12.60 15.92
N LEU A 156 5.31 13.59 15.46
CA LEU A 156 6.53 13.37 14.67
C LEU A 156 7.57 12.60 15.48
N LEU A 157 7.82 13.00 16.74
CA LEU A 157 8.74 12.31 17.63
C LEU A 157 8.28 10.88 17.93
N ALA A 158 6.98 10.68 18.17
CA ALA A 158 6.41 9.36 18.43
C ALA A 158 6.53 8.44 17.19
N ALA A 159 6.25 8.96 15.98
CA ALA A 159 6.45 8.21 14.74
C ALA A 159 7.93 7.84 14.53
N PHE A 160 8.84 8.78 14.78
CA PHE A 160 10.27 8.53 14.71
C PHE A 160 10.74 7.49 15.76
N ALA A 161 10.24 7.57 16.99
CA ALA A 161 10.52 6.59 18.02
C ALA A 161 10.02 5.18 17.63
N GLY A 162 8.81 5.08 17.07
CA GLY A 162 8.28 3.84 16.52
C GLY A 162 9.14 3.27 15.39
N PHE A 163 9.59 4.12 14.47
CA PHE A 163 10.50 3.75 13.39
C PHE A 163 11.83 3.23 13.94
N MET A 164 12.44 3.93 14.89
CA MET A 164 13.69 3.50 15.52
C MET A 164 13.54 2.18 16.27
N TYR A 165 12.42 1.99 17.00
CA TYR A 165 12.11 0.72 17.64
C TYR A 165 12.07 -0.44 16.63
N MET A 166 11.42 -0.25 15.48
CA MET A 166 11.37 -1.24 14.42
C MET A 166 12.76 -1.55 13.83
N MET A 167 13.55 -0.51 13.54
CA MET A 167 14.88 -0.64 12.93
C MET A 167 15.94 -1.24 13.85
N LEU A 168 15.76 -1.13 15.16
CA LEU A 168 16.65 -1.71 16.17
C LEU A 168 16.30 -3.15 16.57
N ALA A 169 15.24 -3.72 15.96
CA ALA A 169 14.83 -5.09 16.25
C ALA A 169 15.93 -6.11 15.87
N PRO A 170 16.20 -7.15 16.69
CA PRO A 170 17.32 -8.07 16.49
C PRO A 170 17.34 -8.79 15.13
N ALA A 171 16.19 -9.08 14.56
CA ALA A 171 16.09 -9.76 13.27
C ALA A 171 16.57 -8.89 12.09
N GLU A 172 16.51 -7.57 12.22
CA GLU A 172 17.06 -6.65 11.22
C GLU A 172 18.59 -6.68 11.19
N SER A 173 19.24 -7.02 12.30
CA SER A 173 20.71 -7.14 12.36
C SER A 173 21.23 -8.34 11.59
N VAL A 174 20.47 -9.44 11.49
CA VAL A 174 20.83 -10.64 10.72
C VAL A 174 20.76 -10.35 9.21
N ASN A 175 19.81 -9.54 8.78
CA ASN A 175 19.68 -9.14 7.39
C ASN A 175 20.69 -8.05 6.96
N LYS A 176 21.35 -7.38 7.93
CA LYS A 176 22.34 -6.32 7.67
C LYS A 176 23.72 -6.84 7.28
N SER A 177 23.94 -8.15 7.22
CA SER A 177 25.18 -8.76 6.72
C SER A 177 25.32 -8.70 5.19
N ALA A 178 24.35 -8.13 4.47
CA ALA A 178 24.54 -7.79 3.07
C ALA A 178 25.63 -6.70 2.95
N GLU A 179 26.70 -6.99 2.24
CA GLU A 179 27.78 -6.04 2.00
C GLU A 179 27.22 -4.77 1.32
N PHE A 180 27.16 -3.68 2.06
CA PHE A 180 26.82 -2.36 1.52
C PHE A 180 28.00 -1.88 0.67
N SER A 181 28.00 -2.23 -0.60
CA SER A 181 28.95 -1.71 -1.58
C SER A 181 28.27 -0.71 -2.51
N ILE A 182 29.03 0.27 -3.01
CA ILE A 182 28.51 1.27 -3.96
C ILE A 182 27.89 0.62 -5.19
N PRO A 183 28.47 -0.43 -5.82
CA PRO A 183 27.85 -1.13 -6.93
C PRO A 183 26.49 -1.73 -6.60
N VAL A 184 26.34 -2.33 -5.41
CA VAL A 184 25.07 -2.92 -4.96
C VAL A 184 24.01 -1.82 -4.78
N LEU A 185 24.37 -0.69 -4.16
CA LEU A 185 23.45 0.45 -4.01
C LEU A 185 23.02 1.02 -5.35
N LEU A 186 23.91 1.14 -6.32
CA LEU A 186 23.59 1.58 -7.68
C LEU A 186 22.64 0.61 -8.38
N SER A 187 22.91 -0.70 -8.28
CA SER A 187 22.04 -1.74 -8.83
C SER A 187 20.62 -1.65 -8.23
N ASN A 188 20.53 -1.58 -6.89
CA ASN A 188 19.27 -1.45 -6.18
C ASN A 188 18.53 -0.15 -6.55
N PHE A 189 19.26 0.95 -6.73
CA PHE A 189 18.67 2.23 -7.17
C PHE A 189 18.07 2.13 -8.57
N VAL A 190 18.77 1.50 -9.51
CA VAL A 190 18.27 1.28 -10.87
C VAL A 190 17.06 0.35 -10.86
N GLU A 191 17.11 -0.74 -10.09
CA GLU A 191 15.98 -1.66 -9.95
C GLU A 191 14.76 -0.96 -9.33
N THR A 192 14.94 -0.27 -8.20
CA THR A 192 13.88 0.52 -7.55
C THR A 192 13.34 1.57 -8.52
N GLY A 193 14.20 2.28 -9.25
CA GLY A 193 13.80 3.24 -10.27
C GLY A 193 12.97 2.60 -11.38
N SER A 194 13.31 1.39 -11.82
CA SER A 194 12.56 0.65 -12.84
C SER A 194 11.13 0.32 -12.37
N PHE A 195 10.96 -0.05 -11.10
CA PHE A 195 9.64 -0.23 -10.50
C PHE A 195 8.85 1.08 -10.43
N TYR A 196 9.50 2.20 -10.11
CA TYR A 196 8.82 3.50 -10.06
C TYR A 196 8.39 3.97 -11.45
N LEU A 197 9.18 3.68 -12.48
CA LEU A 197 8.83 3.99 -13.86
C LEU A 197 7.58 3.25 -14.35
N ARG A 198 7.14 2.17 -13.70
CA ARG A 198 5.83 1.54 -14.00
C ARG A 198 4.67 2.51 -13.74
N PHE A 199 4.87 3.56 -12.95
CA PHE A 199 3.89 4.61 -12.64
C PHE A 199 4.02 5.84 -13.55
N TRP A 200 4.73 5.73 -14.70
CA TRP A 200 5.00 6.83 -15.61
C TRP A 200 3.74 7.59 -16.06
N SER A 201 2.63 6.88 -16.26
CA SER A 201 1.34 7.49 -16.63
C SER A 201 0.78 8.41 -15.55
N LEU A 202 0.91 8.02 -14.27
CA LEU A 202 0.55 8.87 -13.13
C LEU A 202 1.51 10.06 -12.98
N LEU A 203 2.81 9.87 -13.23
CA LEU A 203 3.78 10.96 -13.20
C LEU A 203 3.48 12.00 -14.28
N LEU A 204 3.17 11.56 -15.49
CA LEU A 204 2.75 12.46 -16.57
C LEU A 204 1.43 13.15 -16.23
N ALA A 205 0.45 12.43 -15.69
CA ALA A 205 -0.81 13.00 -15.26
C ALA A 205 -0.58 14.05 -14.15
N TRP A 206 0.27 13.75 -13.16
CA TRP A 206 0.65 14.70 -12.14
C TRP A 206 1.30 15.95 -12.72
N ALA A 207 2.30 15.82 -13.59
CA ALA A 207 3.00 16.95 -14.19
C ALA A 207 2.04 17.84 -15.00
N LEU A 208 1.17 17.25 -15.79
CA LEU A 208 0.15 17.96 -16.56
C LEU A 208 -0.83 18.70 -15.65
N LEU A 209 -1.42 18.00 -14.66
CA LEU A 209 -2.40 18.61 -13.77
C LEU A 209 -1.78 19.69 -12.88
N PHE A 210 -0.54 19.50 -12.44
CA PHE A 210 0.20 20.50 -11.69
C PHE A 210 0.46 21.75 -12.53
N TYR A 211 0.90 21.58 -13.78
CA TYR A 211 1.05 22.69 -14.73
C TYR A 211 -0.27 23.44 -14.94
N LEU A 212 -1.37 22.72 -15.16
CA LEU A 212 -2.70 23.31 -15.31
C LEU A 212 -3.16 24.02 -14.04
N ALA A 213 -2.89 23.47 -12.85
CA ALA A 213 -3.19 24.10 -11.57
C ALA A 213 -2.42 25.41 -11.39
N VAL A 214 -1.15 25.46 -11.79
CA VAL A 214 -0.36 26.69 -11.78
C VAL A 214 -0.94 27.71 -12.77
N LYS A 215 -1.21 27.30 -14.02
CA LYS A 215 -1.76 28.15 -15.07
C LYS A 215 -3.13 28.73 -14.72
N ASN A 216 -3.98 27.97 -14.04
CA ASN A 216 -5.32 28.42 -13.60
C ASN A 216 -5.30 29.05 -12.22
N LYS A 217 -4.13 29.34 -11.65
CA LYS A 217 -3.96 30.00 -10.35
C LYS A 217 -4.69 29.27 -9.22
N ALA A 218 -4.74 27.93 -9.27
CA ALA A 218 -5.28 27.12 -8.16
C ALA A 218 -4.57 27.51 -6.84
N GLU A 219 -5.24 27.30 -5.72
CA GLU A 219 -4.75 27.69 -4.42
C GLU A 219 -3.33 27.15 -4.16
N LEU A 220 -2.46 28.03 -3.65
CA LEU A 220 -1.04 27.69 -3.41
C LEU A 220 -0.88 26.55 -2.42
N ARG A 221 -1.71 26.51 -1.36
CA ARG A 221 -1.69 25.45 -0.34
C ARG A 221 -1.95 24.08 -0.96
N LEU A 222 -2.89 24.03 -1.89
CA LEU A 222 -3.23 22.80 -2.62
C LEU A 222 -2.06 22.30 -3.49
N ARG A 223 -1.42 23.22 -4.23
CA ARG A 223 -0.23 22.87 -5.05
C ARG A 223 0.92 22.38 -4.19
N ILE A 224 1.14 23.00 -3.04
CA ILE A 224 2.16 22.57 -2.07
C ILE A 224 1.79 21.19 -1.48
N ALA A 225 0.53 20.95 -1.11
CA ALA A 225 0.08 19.64 -0.63
C ALA A 225 0.33 18.53 -1.66
N SER A 226 -0.02 18.78 -2.93
CA SER A 226 0.26 17.85 -4.03
C SER A 226 1.75 17.55 -4.20
N LEU A 227 2.60 18.59 -4.11
CA LEU A 227 4.06 18.42 -4.19
C LEU A 227 4.61 17.64 -3.00
N ILE A 228 4.12 17.87 -1.77
CA ILE A 228 4.53 17.12 -0.58
C ILE A 228 4.14 15.63 -0.71
N LEU A 229 2.94 15.34 -1.24
CA LEU A 229 2.49 13.96 -1.50
C LEU A 229 3.38 13.27 -2.55
N LEU A 230 3.76 13.96 -3.63
CA LEU A 230 4.73 13.45 -4.60
C LEU A 230 6.09 13.17 -3.97
N LEU A 231 6.61 14.12 -3.17
CA LEU A 231 7.90 13.94 -2.50
C LEU A 231 7.85 12.80 -1.48
N GLY A 232 6.72 12.61 -0.78
CA GLY A 232 6.47 11.45 0.08
C GLY A 232 6.43 10.13 -0.70
N SER A 233 5.80 10.13 -1.89
CA SER A 233 5.83 9.00 -2.81
C SER A 233 7.26 8.60 -3.18
N LEU A 234 8.08 9.58 -3.59
CA LEU A 234 9.49 9.36 -3.93
C LEU A 234 10.28 8.86 -2.71
N ALA A 235 10.12 9.47 -1.54
CA ALA A 235 10.83 9.07 -0.33
C ALA A 235 10.49 7.62 0.08
N GLY A 236 9.20 7.27 0.14
CA GLY A 236 8.76 5.92 0.50
C GLY A 236 9.12 4.87 -0.55
N HIS A 237 9.33 5.27 -1.80
CA HIS A 237 9.75 4.37 -2.85
C HIS A 237 11.29 4.20 -2.86
N PHE A 238 12.05 5.28 -2.95
CA PHE A 238 13.49 5.21 -3.11
C PHE A 238 14.27 4.80 -1.85
N VAL A 239 13.65 4.84 -0.66
CA VAL A 239 14.26 4.22 0.52
C VAL A 239 14.44 2.71 0.36
N LEU A 240 13.69 2.05 -0.53
CA LEU A 240 13.86 0.63 -0.86
C LEU A 240 15.21 0.33 -1.54
N THR A 241 15.93 1.32 -2.03
CA THR A 241 17.32 1.19 -2.49
C THR A 241 18.23 0.60 -1.41
N PHE A 242 17.91 0.84 -0.13
CA PHE A 242 18.66 0.32 1.00
C PHE A 242 18.16 -1.05 1.49
N ALA A 243 17.14 -1.61 0.86
CA ALA A 243 16.65 -2.96 1.13
C ALA A 243 17.51 -4.01 0.39
N MET A 244 17.49 -5.25 0.88
CA MET A 244 18.20 -6.37 0.22
C MET A 244 17.61 -6.68 -1.16
N TYR A 245 16.29 -6.51 -1.31
CA TYR A 245 15.57 -6.71 -2.57
C TYR A 245 14.31 -5.82 -2.61
N CYS A 246 13.92 -5.41 -3.79
CA CYS A 246 12.69 -4.67 -4.04
C CYS A 246 11.68 -5.60 -4.73
N THR A 247 10.42 -5.53 -4.31
CA THR A 247 9.31 -6.24 -4.96
C THR A 247 8.25 -5.23 -5.38
N GLY A 248 7.44 -5.56 -6.39
CA GLY A 248 6.37 -4.67 -6.84
C GLY A 248 5.37 -4.32 -5.73
N ARG A 249 5.09 -5.27 -4.81
CA ARG A 249 4.21 -5.03 -3.66
C ARG A 249 4.79 -4.05 -2.63
N SER A 250 6.11 -4.02 -2.45
CA SER A 250 6.75 -3.09 -1.51
C SER A 250 6.67 -1.63 -1.98
N THR A 251 6.44 -1.39 -3.28
CA THR A 251 6.32 -0.04 -3.86
C THR A 251 4.94 0.58 -3.66
N TYR A 252 4.01 -0.13 -3.01
CA TYR A 252 2.59 0.23 -2.93
C TYR A 252 2.33 1.60 -2.28
N ILE A 253 3.04 1.93 -1.19
CA ILE A 253 2.87 3.25 -0.55
C ILE A 253 3.26 4.38 -1.50
N GLY A 254 4.31 4.20 -2.31
CA GLY A 254 4.70 5.17 -3.34
C GLY A 254 3.58 5.39 -4.35
N LEU A 255 2.94 4.33 -4.84
CA LEU A 255 1.81 4.41 -5.77
C LEU A 255 0.63 5.18 -5.16
N ILE A 256 0.22 4.85 -3.93
CA ILE A 256 -0.94 5.49 -3.28
C ILE A 256 -0.70 6.97 -3.02
N LEU A 257 0.50 7.34 -2.55
CA LEU A 257 0.84 8.75 -2.34
C LEU A 257 0.91 9.53 -3.66
N LEU A 258 1.42 8.93 -4.74
CA LEU A 258 1.41 9.52 -6.08
C LEU A 258 -0.03 9.69 -6.58
N LEU A 259 -0.89 8.70 -6.37
CA LEU A 259 -2.32 8.81 -6.72
C LEU A 259 -3.00 9.94 -5.94
N CYS A 260 -2.71 10.09 -4.64
CA CYS A 260 -3.19 11.22 -3.83
C CYS A 260 -2.67 12.56 -4.37
N ALA A 261 -1.39 12.63 -4.77
CA ALA A 261 -0.78 13.84 -5.35
C ALA A 261 -1.46 14.27 -6.66
N VAL A 262 -1.87 13.31 -7.49
CA VAL A 262 -2.66 13.54 -8.71
C VAL A 262 -4.07 13.95 -8.34
N ALA A 263 -4.73 13.18 -7.50
CA ALA A 263 -6.15 13.30 -7.20
C ALA A 263 -6.52 14.65 -6.52
N ILE A 264 -5.66 15.17 -5.65
CA ILE A 264 -5.90 16.44 -4.95
C ILE A 264 -5.95 17.66 -5.90
N LEU A 265 -5.38 17.54 -7.10
CA LEU A 265 -5.41 18.61 -8.12
C LEU A 265 -6.68 18.59 -8.99
N PHE A 266 -7.50 17.54 -8.90
CA PHE A 266 -8.69 17.37 -9.73
C PHE A 266 -9.81 18.40 -9.46
N PRO A 267 -10.26 18.63 -8.20
CA PRO A 267 -11.43 19.45 -7.93
C PRO A 267 -11.34 20.88 -8.52
N PRO A 268 -10.26 21.65 -8.30
CA PRO A 268 -10.20 23.02 -8.82
C PRO A 268 -10.13 23.07 -10.35
N LEU A 269 -9.67 21.97 -11.00
CA LEU A 269 -9.63 21.89 -12.45
C LEU A 269 -10.95 21.39 -13.02
N PHE A 270 -11.73 20.59 -12.27
CA PHE A 270 -13.04 20.10 -12.68
C PHE A 270 -14.08 21.23 -12.79
N GLU A 271 -13.92 22.29 -12.02
CA GLU A 271 -14.76 23.49 -12.11
C GLU A 271 -14.31 24.47 -13.22
N SER A 272 -13.20 24.17 -13.89
CA SER A 272 -12.61 24.97 -14.94
C SER A 272 -13.08 24.58 -16.35
N ARG A 273 -12.53 25.26 -17.38
CA ARG A 273 -12.73 24.89 -18.81
C ARG A 273 -12.31 23.46 -19.16
N TYR A 274 -11.63 22.74 -18.29
CA TYR A 274 -11.18 21.37 -18.51
C TYR A 274 -12.17 20.31 -18.03
N LYS A 275 -13.35 20.70 -17.54
CA LYS A 275 -14.38 19.80 -17.01
C LYS A 275 -14.70 18.63 -17.93
N SER A 276 -14.89 18.90 -19.23
CA SER A 276 -15.24 17.85 -20.20
C SER A 276 -14.11 16.84 -20.38
N LEU A 277 -12.85 17.32 -20.45
CA LEU A 277 -11.67 16.44 -20.54
C LEU A 277 -11.54 15.56 -19.29
N LEU A 278 -11.67 16.16 -18.10
CA LEU A 278 -11.55 15.43 -16.84
C LEU A 278 -12.70 14.43 -16.66
N ALA A 279 -13.92 14.79 -17.06
CA ALA A 279 -15.06 13.87 -17.08
C ALA A 279 -14.83 12.69 -18.03
N ALA A 280 -14.25 12.93 -19.21
CA ALA A 280 -13.88 11.85 -20.15
C ALA A 280 -12.80 10.93 -19.54
N LEU A 281 -11.78 11.47 -18.88
CA LEU A 281 -10.76 10.66 -18.19
C LEU A 281 -11.37 9.81 -17.06
N CYS A 282 -12.28 10.39 -16.27
CA CYS A 282 -13.03 9.63 -15.26
C CYS A 282 -13.86 8.51 -15.89
N ALA A 283 -14.54 8.77 -17.01
CA ALA A 283 -15.33 7.76 -17.71
C ALA A 283 -14.45 6.62 -18.25
N VAL A 284 -13.27 6.94 -18.80
CA VAL A 284 -12.28 5.92 -19.21
C VAL A 284 -11.81 5.08 -18.02
N SER A 285 -11.55 5.71 -16.87
CA SER A 285 -11.16 4.97 -15.65
C SER A 285 -12.26 4.03 -15.16
N VAL A 286 -13.52 4.46 -15.23
CA VAL A 286 -14.67 3.62 -14.87
C VAL A 286 -14.85 2.47 -15.87
N ALA A 287 -14.70 2.73 -17.17
CA ALA A 287 -14.76 1.67 -18.19
C ALA A 287 -13.64 0.64 -17.98
N ALA A 288 -12.42 1.11 -17.66
CA ALA A 288 -11.31 0.26 -17.30
C ALA A 288 -11.59 -0.57 -16.03
N LEU A 289 -12.22 0.03 -15.01
CA LEU A 289 -12.65 -0.69 -13.80
C LEU A 289 -13.61 -1.82 -14.15
N LEU A 290 -14.59 -1.59 -14.99
CA LEU A 290 -15.57 -2.62 -15.40
C LEU A 290 -14.88 -3.76 -16.17
N TYR A 291 -14.03 -3.44 -17.13
CA TYR A 291 -13.32 -4.43 -17.95
C TYR A 291 -12.31 -5.25 -17.12
N PHE A 292 -11.39 -4.58 -16.44
CA PHE A 292 -10.38 -5.25 -15.61
C PHE A 292 -10.98 -5.84 -14.32
N GLY A 293 -12.10 -5.29 -13.84
CA GLY A 293 -12.88 -5.86 -12.75
C GLY A 293 -13.43 -7.23 -13.12
N TYR A 294 -14.04 -7.37 -14.30
CA TYR A 294 -14.50 -8.66 -14.80
C TYR A 294 -13.35 -9.68 -14.93
N ILE A 295 -12.23 -9.27 -15.53
CA ILE A 295 -11.04 -10.14 -15.67
C ILE A 295 -10.51 -10.56 -14.29
N GLY A 296 -10.38 -9.60 -13.37
CA GLY A 296 -9.84 -9.84 -12.03
C GLY A 296 -10.72 -10.78 -11.22
N VAL A 297 -12.04 -10.50 -11.16
CA VAL A 297 -13.00 -11.35 -10.43
C VAL A 297 -13.04 -12.76 -11.02
N SER A 298 -12.96 -12.89 -12.34
CA SER A 298 -12.92 -14.20 -13.01
C SER A 298 -11.69 -15.01 -12.62
N ASP A 299 -10.50 -14.37 -12.55
CA ASP A 299 -9.26 -15.03 -12.16
C ASP A 299 -9.21 -15.36 -10.66
N ILE A 300 -9.67 -14.45 -9.80
CA ILE A 300 -9.81 -14.70 -8.35
C ILE A 300 -10.74 -15.90 -8.10
N ARG A 301 -11.89 -15.96 -8.78
CA ARG A 301 -12.83 -17.07 -8.65
C ARG A 301 -12.19 -18.38 -9.08
N ARG A 302 -11.49 -18.39 -10.21
CA ARG A 302 -10.82 -19.58 -10.73
C ARG A 302 -9.75 -20.12 -9.78
N THR A 303 -8.87 -19.25 -9.29
CA THR A 303 -7.82 -19.64 -8.33
C THR A 303 -8.42 -20.07 -6.99
N HIS A 304 -9.50 -19.44 -6.54
CA HIS A 304 -10.22 -19.89 -5.35
C HIS A 304 -10.76 -21.33 -5.50
N ILE A 305 -11.37 -21.65 -6.64
CA ILE A 305 -11.85 -23.03 -6.91
C ILE A 305 -10.68 -24.03 -6.89
N ALA A 306 -9.56 -23.69 -7.52
CA ALA A 306 -8.39 -24.58 -7.54
C ALA A 306 -7.79 -24.79 -6.15
N LEU A 307 -7.69 -23.74 -5.33
CA LEU A 307 -7.21 -23.83 -3.95
C LEU A 307 -8.16 -24.64 -3.07
N SER A 308 -9.48 -24.43 -3.20
CA SER A 308 -10.48 -25.19 -2.44
C SER A 308 -10.49 -26.68 -2.82
N TYR A 309 -10.20 -27.00 -4.08
CA TYR A 309 -10.00 -28.39 -4.50
C TYR A 309 -8.77 -29.01 -3.84
N ASN A 310 -7.65 -28.28 -3.76
CA ASN A 310 -6.47 -28.77 -3.04
C ASN A 310 -6.75 -28.96 -1.54
N GLU A 311 -7.53 -28.08 -0.90
CA GLU A 311 -7.95 -28.26 0.50
C GLU A 311 -8.76 -29.54 0.70
N GLN A 312 -9.63 -29.90 -0.26
CA GLN A 312 -10.40 -31.17 -0.22
C GLN A 312 -9.48 -32.38 -0.38
N LEU A 313 -8.55 -32.37 -1.35
CA LEU A 313 -7.57 -33.44 -1.53
C LEU A 313 -6.70 -33.65 -0.29
N ILE A 314 -6.23 -32.55 0.33
CA ILE A 314 -5.46 -32.59 1.57
C ILE A 314 -6.28 -33.28 2.68
N ALA A 315 -7.56 -32.92 2.83
CA ALA A 315 -8.43 -33.52 3.84
C ALA A 315 -8.64 -35.02 3.59
N GLU A 316 -8.78 -35.44 2.33
CA GLU A 316 -8.89 -36.86 1.94
C GLU A 316 -7.61 -37.62 2.24
N CYS A 317 -6.42 -37.07 1.92
CA CYS A 317 -5.13 -37.68 2.24
C CYS A 317 -4.90 -37.80 3.76
N ILE A 318 -5.29 -36.81 4.56
CA ILE A 318 -5.25 -36.91 6.01
C ILE A 318 -6.15 -38.01 6.52
N ALA A 319 -7.38 -38.16 5.99
CA ALA A 319 -8.33 -39.17 6.40
C ALA A 319 -7.89 -40.61 6.01
N SER A 320 -7.20 -40.74 4.87
CA SER A 320 -6.66 -42.04 4.40
C SER A 320 -5.33 -42.43 5.06
N GLY A 321 -4.67 -41.50 5.79
CA GLY A 321 -3.35 -41.73 6.38
C GLY A 321 -2.20 -41.68 5.38
N GLU A 322 -2.42 -41.11 4.19
CA GLU A 322 -1.39 -40.93 3.17
C GLU A 322 -0.35 -39.94 3.66
N LYS A 323 0.94 -40.22 3.45
CA LYS A 323 2.04 -39.39 3.93
C LYS A 323 2.80 -38.65 2.83
N ASN A 324 2.72 -39.13 1.60
CA ASN A 324 3.39 -38.52 0.44
C ASN A 324 2.32 -38.04 -0.55
N VAL A 325 2.07 -36.75 -0.59
CA VAL A 325 0.91 -36.18 -1.26
C VAL A 325 1.31 -35.45 -2.54
N GLN A 326 0.51 -35.65 -3.59
CA GLN A 326 0.62 -34.89 -4.83
C GLN A 326 -0.60 -34.00 -5.01
N LEU A 327 -0.38 -32.73 -5.29
CA LEU A 327 -1.44 -31.75 -5.46
C LEU A 327 -1.34 -31.01 -6.79
N PRO A 328 -2.45 -30.74 -7.48
CA PRO A 328 -2.41 -29.92 -8.67
C PRO A 328 -1.90 -28.50 -8.33
N ARG A 329 -0.93 -28.02 -9.11
CA ARG A 329 -0.42 -26.67 -8.93
C ARG A 329 -1.40 -25.66 -9.49
N PRO A 330 -2.07 -24.85 -8.65
CA PRO A 330 -2.91 -23.76 -9.13
C PRO A 330 -2.02 -22.67 -9.75
N TYR A 331 -2.46 -22.08 -10.84
CA TYR A 331 -1.76 -20.98 -11.50
C TYR A 331 -2.67 -19.76 -11.65
N ALA A 332 -2.08 -18.58 -11.50
CA ALA A 332 -2.72 -17.31 -11.81
C ALA A 332 -2.66 -17.01 -13.31
N LYS A 333 -3.68 -16.36 -13.84
CA LYS A 333 -3.66 -15.82 -15.22
C LYS A 333 -3.34 -14.35 -15.25
N THR A 334 -3.53 -13.67 -14.14
CA THR A 334 -3.42 -12.22 -14.04
C THR A 334 -2.87 -11.80 -12.68
N LYS A 335 -2.43 -10.56 -12.60
CA LYS A 335 -1.98 -9.90 -11.37
C LYS A 335 -3.04 -9.83 -10.25
N TYR A 336 -4.30 -10.14 -10.56
CA TYR A 336 -5.40 -10.06 -9.58
C TYR A 336 -5.48 -11.28 -8.67
N SER A 337 -4.87 -12.39 -9.04
CA SER A 337 -4.80 -13.55 -8.17
C SER A 337 -3.77 -13.39 -7.05
N ALA A 338 -4.10 -13.87 -5.84
CA ALA A 338 -3.19 -13.82 -4.69
C ALA A 338 -1.92 -14.66 -4.87
N ILE A 339 -1.98 -15.70 -5.72
CA ILE A 339 -0.85 -16.61 -5.97
C ILE A 339 0.06 -16.15 -7.11
N GLU A 340 -0.29 -15.08 -7.83
CA GLU A 340 0.56 -14.53 -8.88
C GLU A 340 1.90 -14.06 -8.31
N GLY A 341 3.00 -14.57 -8.85
CA GLY A 341 4.35 -14.24 -8.39
C GLY A 341 4.68 -14.70 -6.96
N LEU A 342 3.89 -15.60 -6.37
CA LEU A 342 4.21 -16.29 -5.12
C LEU A 342 4.60 -17.74 -5.41
N ASP A 343 5.62 -18.25 -4.70
CA ASP A 343 5.91 -19.66 -4.67
C ASP A 343 4.80 -20.36 -3.89
N TYR A 344 4.10 -21.28 -4.55
CA TYR A 344 3.01 -22.05 -3.94
C TYR A 344 3.39 -23.51 -3.76
N LEU A 345 3.67 -24.21 -4.85
CA LEU A 345 4.14 -25.59 -4.86
C LEU A 345 5.17 -25.77 -5.98
N SER A 346 6.32 -26.34 -5.66
CA SER A 346 7.25 -26.81 -6.66
C SER A 346 6.74 -28.14 -7.26
N THR A 347 6.89 -28.28 -8.58
CA THR A 347 6.59 -29.51 -9.31
C THR A 347 7.83 -30.37 -9.57
N GLU A 348 9.02 -29.83 -9.27
CA GLU A 348 10.31 -30.45 -9.59
C GLU A 348 11.02 -30.98 -8.34
N ASP A 349 10.85 -30.31 -7.21
CA ASP A 349 11.59 -30.60 -5.98
C ASP A 349 10.69 -30.56 -4.75
N ALA A 350 10.50 -31.72 -4.11
CA ALA A 350 9.75 -31.83 -2.85
C ALA A 350 10.48 -31.16 -1.67
N SER A 351 11.81 -30.92 -1.78
CA SER A 351 12.59 -30.23 -0.77
C SER A 351 12.55 -28.70 -0.89
N ASP A 352 11.84 -28.17 -1.91
CA ASP A 352 11.56 -26.74 -2.01
C ASP A 352 10.91 -26.22 -0.71
N TRP A 353 11.30 -25.02 -0.29
CA TRP A 353 10.86 -24.45 0.98
C TRP A 353 9.32 -24.40 1.12
N ALA A 354 8.60 -24.08 0.05
CA ALA A 354 7.14 -24.00 0.09
C ALA A 354 6.51 -25.39 0.31
N ASN A 355 7.04 -26.43 -0.37
CA ASN A 355 6.60 -27.81 -0.24
C ASN A 355 6.88 -28.36 1.16
N VAL A 356 8.08 -28.10 1.69
CA VAL A 356 8.50 -28.53 3.05
C VAL A 356 7.61 -27.89 4.12
N TYR A 357 7.40 -26.57 4.07
CA TYR A 357 6.55 -25.93 5.07
C TYR A 357 5.09 -26.35 4.98
N MET A 358 4.58 -26.60 3.77
CA MET A 358 3.23 -27.10 3.58
C MET A 358 3.06 -28.53 4.12
N ALA A 359 4.04 -29.41 3.86
CA ALA A 359 4.06 -30.77 4.40
C ALA A 359 4.09 -30.75 5.95
N LEU A 360 4.96 -29.94 6.55
CA LEU A 360 5.03 -29.77 8.00
C LEU A 360 3.71 -29.26 8.60
N TYR A 361 3.07 -28.30 7.94
CA TYR A 361 1.81 -27.73 8.42
C TYR A 361 0.66 -28.74 8.49
N TYR A 362 0.57 -29.62 7.47
CA TYR A 362 -0.48 -30.65 7.40
C TYR A 362 -0.08 -32.00 8.01
N GLY A 363 1.17 -32.18 8.45
CA GLY A 363 1.68 -33.40 9.06
C GLY A 363 1.97 -34.55 8.04
N PHE A 364 2.34 -34.18 6.83
CA PHE A 364 2.81 -35.06 5.77
C PHE A 364 4.33 -35.23 5.79
N ASP A 365 4.83 -36.34 5.22
CA ASP A 365 6.25 -36.57 5.02
C ASP A 365 6.77 -35.78 3.81
N SER A 366 5.96 -35.68 2.76
CA SER A 366 6.26 -34.85 1.59
C SER A 366 5.00 -34.34 0.87
N ILE A 367 5.12 -33.17 0.26
CA ILE A 367 4.13 -32.66 -0.71
C ILE A 367 4.89 -32.23 -1.97
N ILE A 368 4.34 -32.52 -3.14
CA ILE A 368 4.86 -32.06 -4.42
C ILE A 368 3.70 -31.62 -5.33
N GLY A 369 3.93 -30.61 -6.17
CA GLY A 369 2.97 -30.19 -7.18
C GLY A 369 3.01 -31.07 -8.43
N TYR A 370 1.95 -31.07 -9.25
CA TYR A 370 1.91 -31.62 -10.60
C TYR A 370 1.13 -30.73 -11.57
#